data_0623965e20755faa84bb14a9076880fb
#
_entry.id   0623965e20755faa84bb14a9076880fb
#
_cell.length_a   1.000
_cell.length_b   1.000
_cell.length_c   1.000
_cell.angle_alpha   90.00
_cell.angle_beta   90.00
_cell.angle_gamma   90.00
#
_symmetry.space_group_name_H-M   'P 1'
#
loop_
_entity.id
_entity.type
_entity.pdbx_description
1 polymer ?
#
loop_
_entity_poly.entity_id
_entity_poly.type
_entity_poly.pdbx_seq_one_letter_code
_entity_poly.pdbx_strand_id
1 'polypeptide(L)'
;QEPLIKNITMARNLKIRDLTLRDGQQSSFATRMSQAQVDRCLPYYKDANFYAMEVWGGAVPDSVMRYLNENPWTRLETIHKAVGNVSKLTALSRGRNLFGYAPYPDDVIDGFCRNSIESGLGIMRIFDALNDVDNVKSTVKYVKQYGGIADCAVCYTVDPKYPEPGFFAKLMGKKGHEQVFTDAYFLDKAKQMAALGADMITIKDMSGLIPPRRVATLVKLFKKNIDIPVDFHTHCTPGYGLASVLAAIIAGVDVVDTNCWYFAEGTGAPAIELVHVFCKKLGVDTGVNMEAVAKINTLLREIRKELNQSVFGTEKPEPKPFNPLTDTLPAEIDALFDKAIKAAQADDEAATIDACRKIEAYFGFPAPNELVQKAEIPGGMYSNMVAQLKQLKAEDILPRAMELIPSVRLAAGLPPLVTPTSQIVGAQAVNCALDEKAGRPMYTNKSSQFVGLVKGEYGHTPVKIDPEFRFKICGVREETPYDTSKYQMQPNPELPEAGGVKLAANEKEVLLLELFPLVAKNFLTDMKVKAYAASKPAEPKAEEKKAEESVAAAITGNTVTAPLPGRIIEFKVKVGDTVKA
;
A
#
# COMPACT_ATOMS: atom_id res chain seq x y z
N GLN A 1 58.78 -14.81 -11.37
CA GLN A 1 57.73 -14.69 -10.31
C GLN A 1 56.96 -13.40 -10.55
N GLU A 2 55.83 -13.51 -11.29
CA GLU A 2 54.86 -12.44 -11.40
C GLU A 2 54.02 -12.40 -10.12
N PRO A 3 53.72 -11.19 -9.58
CA PRO A 3 52.84 -11.08 -8.43
C PRO A 3 51.41 -11.27 -8.91
N LEU A 4 50.72 -12.29 -8.34
CA LEU A 4 49.28 -12.44 -8.40
C LEU A 4 48.62 -11.18 -7.82
N ILE A 5 48.22 -10.28 -8.72
CA ILE A 5 47.27 -9.23 -8.38
C ILE A 5 45.95 -9.93 -8.11
N LYS A 6 45.65 -10.15 -6.82
CA LYS A 6 44.29 -10.46 -6.38
C LYS A 6 43.39 -9.32 -6.87
N ASN A 7 42.58 -9.58 -7.87
CA ASN A 7 41.44 -8.74 -8.18
C ASN A 7 40.59 -8.66 -6.90
N ILE A 8 40.74 -7.59 -6.16
CA ILE A 8 39.80 -7.20 -5.12
C ILE A 8 38.56 -6.78 -5.90
N THR A 9 37.68 -7.72 -6.16
CA THR A 9 36.31 -7.41 -6.62
C THR A 9 35.71 -6.62 -5.48
N MET A 10 35.55 -5.31 -5.66
CA MET A 10 34.82 -4.49 -4.68
C MET A 10 33.45 -5.13 -4.49
N ALA A 11 33.12 -5.48 -3.24
CA ALA A 11 31.84 -6.03 -2.89
C ALA A 11 30.75 -5.06 -3.40
N ARG A 12 29.81 -5.56 -4.18
CA ARG A 12 28.71 -4.75 -4.65
C ARG A 12 27.81 -4.37 -3.47
N ASN A 13 27.50 -3.09 -3.35
CA ASN A 13 26.59 -2.57 -2.33
C ASN A 13 25.16 -2.59 -2.83
N LEU A 14 24.26 -3.23 -2.09
CA LEU A 14 22.81 -3.18 -2.26
C LEU A 14 22.21 -2.36 -1.11
N LYS A 15 21.36 -1.42 -1.42
CA LYS A 15 20.63 -0.66 -0.40
C LYS A 15 19.31 -1.36 -0.05
N ILE A 16 18.97 -1.35 1.23
CA ILE A 16 17.71 -1.93 1.72
C ILE A 16 16.80 -0.81 2.23
N ARG A 17 15.56 -0.81 1.76
CA ARG A 17 14.47 -0.04 2.35
C ARG A 17 13.59 -0.97 3.18
N ASP A 18 13.48 -0.70 4.48
CA ASP A 18 12.54 -1.41 5.34
C ASP A 18 11.14 -0.84 5.21
N LEU A 19 10.15 -1.70 5.02
CA LEU A 19 8.75 -1.34 4.88
C LEU A 19 7.89 -1.71 6.10
N THR A 20 8.48 -2.29 7.13
CA THR A 20 7.78 -2.93 8.25
C THR A 20 6.77 -2.00 8.92
N LEU A 21 7.15 -0.72 9.15
CA LEU A 21 6.35 0.24 9.89
C LEU A 21 5.25 0.93 9.05
N ARG A 22 5.24 0.74 7.73
CA ARG A 22 4.16 1.23 6.87
C ARG A 22 3.49 0.10 6.09
N ASP A 23 4.12 -0.41 5.05
CA ASP A 23 3.53 -1.38 4.13
C ASP A 23 3.32 -2.74 4.80
N GLY A 24 4.28 -3.21 5.59
CA GLY A 24 4.21 -4.48 6.32
C GLY A 24 3.03 -4.52 7.28
N GLN A 25 2.88 -3.50 8.14
CA GLN A 25 1.76 -3.42 9.06
C GLN A 25 0.43 -3.09 8.36
N GLN A 26 0.45 -2.36 7.26
CA GLN A 26 -0.75 -2.10 6.46
C GLN A 26 -1.27 -3.38 5.82
N SER A 27 -0.40 -4.16 5.21
CA SER A 27 -0.76 -5.36 4.45
C SER A 27 -1.14 -6.54 5.35
N SER A 28 -0.52 -6.65 6.54
CA SER A 28 -0.71 -7.80 7.44
C SER A 28 -1.65 -7.53 8.61
N PHE A 29 -1.78 -6.28 9.06
CA PHE A 29 -2.50 -5.91 10.30
C PHE A 29 -3.43 -4.71 10.12
N ALA A 30 -3.94 -4.50 8.91
CA ALA A 30 -4.92 -3.47 8.59
C ALA A 30 -4.55 -2.06 9.08
N THR A 31 -3.25 -1.74 9.14
CA THR A 31 -2.71 -0.45 9.58
C THR A 31 -3.08 -0.10 11.03
N ARG A 32 -3.00 -1.07 11.94
CA ARG A 32 -3.40 -0.89 13.36
C ARG A 32 -2.24 -0.79 14.34
N MET A 33 -0.99 -0.75 13.87
CA MET A 33 0.16 -0.60 14.75
C MET A 33 0.16 0.79 15.40
N SER A 34 0.08 0.83 16.74
CA SER A 34 0.03 2.06 17.53
C SER A 34 1.39 2.74 17.64
N GLN A 35 1.40 4.03 18.01
CA GLN A 35 2.63 4.77 18.30
C GLN A 35 3.45 4.10 19.41
N ALA A 36 2.80 3.62 20.46
CA ALA A 36 3.48 2.92 21.56
C ALA A 36 4.18 1.63 21.08
N GLN A 37 3.60 0.90 20.15
CA GLN A 37 4.22 -0.27 19.54
C GLN A 37 5.41 0.12 18.64
N VAL A 38 5.28 1.20 17.87
CA VAL A 38 6.39 1.75 17.08
C VAL A 38 7.55 2.16 17.98
N ASP A 39 7.26 2.90 19.05
CA ASP A 39 8.27 3.43 19.97
C ASP A 39 9.10 2.33 20.64
N ARG A 40 8.52 1.14 20.88
CA ARG A 40 9.25 -0.02 21.39
C ARG A 40 10.38 -0.46 20.46
N CYS A 41 10.21 -0.32 19.15
CA CYS A 41 11.15 -0.76 18.13
C CYS A 41 12.23 0.28 17.81
N LEU A 42 11.93 1.57 17.94
CA LEU A 42 12.80 2.67 17.48
C LEU A 42 14.23 2.64 18.02
N PRO A 43 14.51 2.29 19.29
CA PRO A 43 15.88 2.21 19.81
C PRO A 43 16.78 1.24 19.03
N TYR A 44 16.19 0.16 18.49
CA TYR A 44 16.91 -0.83 17.70
C TYR A 44 16.94 -0.48 16.21
N TYR A 45 15.91 0.19 15.68
CA TYR A 45 15.94 0.74 14.32
C TYR A 45 17.06 1.77 14.16
N LYS A 46 17.36 2.54 15.19
CA LYS A 46 18.50 3.46 15.22
C LYS A 46 19.82 2.76 14.91
N ASP A 47 19.97 1.50 15.32
CA ASP A 47 21.19 0.71 15.14
C ASP A 47 21.14 -0.19 13.90
N ALA A 48 19.98 -0.34 13.23
CA ALA A 48 19.79 -1.26 12.12
C ALA A 48 20.45 -0.81 10.80
N ASN A 49 20.71 0.48 10.64
CA ASN A 49 21.38 1.05 9.48
C ASN A 49 20.70 0.74 8.12
N PHE A 50 19.38 0.73 8.07
CA PHE A 50 18.66 0.67 6.80
C PHE A 50 18.94 1.95 5.98
N TYR A 51 19.10 1.81 4.67
CA TYR A 51 19.21 2.96 3.77
C TYR A 51 18.01 3.89 3.89
N ALA A 52 16.81 3.31 3.90
CA ALA A 52 15.56 4.03 4.08
C ALA A 52 14.56 3.18 4.87
N MET A 53 13.58 3.84 5.48
CA MET A 53 12.47 3.21 6.17
C MET A 53 11.17 3.85 5.67
N GLU A 54 10.26 3.06 5.12
CA GLU A 54 8.92 3.54 4.78
C GLU A 54 8.05 3.50 6.03
N VAL A 55 7.67 4.67 6.52
CA VAL A 55 7.00 4.82 7.83
C VAL A 55 5.69 5.60 7.74
N TRP A 56 5.42 6.25 6.61
CA TRP A 56 4.32 7.20 6.48
C TRP A 56 3.65 7.10 5.10
N GLY A 57 2.48 7.74 4.94
CA GLY A 57 1.70 7.66 3.71
C GLY A 57 0.87 6.38 3.60
N GLY A 58 0.38 6.06 2.42
CA GLY A 58 -0.59 4.99 2.23
C GLY A 58 -1.81 5.18 3.12
N ALA A 59 -2.20 4.15 3.86
CA ALA A 59 -3.34 4.20 4.80
C ALA A 59 -2.96 4.67 6.21
N VAL A 60 -1.67 4.88 6.53
CA VAL A 60 -1.23 5.21 7.90
C VAL A 60 -1.90 6.47 8.45
N PRO A 61 -1.89 7.64 7.75
CA PRO A 61 -2.47 8.85 8.32
C PRO A 61 -3.96 8.74 8.63
N ASP A 62 -4.73 8.15 7.73
CA ASP A 62 -6.16 7.92 7.95
C ASP A 62 -6.41 6.96 9.12
N SER A 63 -5.71 5.83 9.12
CA SER A 63 -5.92 4.76 10.11
C SER A 63 -5.53 5.17 11.53
N VAL A 64 -4.43 5.91 11.71
CA VAL A 64 -3.99 6.32 13.05
C VAL A 64 -4.95 7.33 13.67
N MET A 65 -5.52 8.24 12.86
CA MET A 65 -6.57 9.14 13.34
C MET A 65 -7.88 8.39 13.62
N ARG A 66 -8.32 7.58 12.67
CA ARG A 66 -9.64 6.92 12.67
C ARG A 66 -9.78 5.87 13.77
N TYR A 67 -8.75 5.07 13.98
CA TYR A 67 -8.83 3.88 14.82
C TYR A 67 -7.98 3.96 16.08
N LEU A 68 -6.91 4.74 16.07
CA LEU A 68 -5.97 4.82 17.18
C LEU A 68 -6.04 6.17 17.92
N ASN A 69 -6.77 7.14 17.36
CA ASN A 69 -6.86 8.49 17.88
C ASN A 69 -5.48 9.14 18.10
N GLU A 70 -4.57 8.92 17.15
CA GLU A 70 -3.20 9.42 17.15
C GLU A 70 -2.98 10.43 16.03
N ASN A 71 -2.04 11.37 16.25
CA ASN A 71 -1.69 12.40 15.28
C ASN A 71 -0.65 11.86 14.28
N PRO A 72 -0.96 11.79 12.97
CA PRO A 72 -0.03 11.26 11.97
C PRO A 72 1.24 12.11 11.80
N TRP A 73 1.19 13.42 12.00
CA TRP A 73 2.38 14.27 11.96
C TRP A 73 3.32 13.97 13.13
N THR A 74 2.79 13.81 14.33
CA THR A 74 3.57 13.44 15.51
C THR A 74 4.26 12.09 15.32
N ARG A 75 3.60 11.14 14.65
CA ARG A 75 4.21 9.85 14.31
C ARG A 75 5.46 10.03 13.44
N LEU A 76 5.38 10.80 12.38
CA LEU A 76 6.51 11.07 11.50
C LEU A 76 7.66 11.75 12.25
N GLU A 77 7.35 12.79 13.00
CA GLU A 77 8.33 13.57 13.77
C GLU A 77 9.02 12.73 14.87
N THR A 78 8.27 11.87 15.55
CA THR A 78 8.81 10.97 16.59
C THR A 78 9.78 9.96 15.98
N ILE A 79 9.41 9.34 14.87
CA ILE A 79 10.28 8.41 14.16
C ILE A 79 11.53 9.13 13.63
N HIS A 80 11.36 10.32 13.03
CA HIS A 80 12.49 11.12 12.56
C HIS A 80 13.48 11.46 13.67
N LYS A 81 12.99 11.90 14.82
CA LYS A 81 13.84 12.21 15.98
C LYS A 81 14.67 11.00 16.43
N ALA A 82 14.10 9.81 16.33
CA ALA A 82 14.78 8.59 16.76
C ALA A 82 15.80 8.07 15.73
N VAL A 83 15.46 8.06 14.43
CA VAL A 83 16.23 7.34 13.40
C VAL A 83 16.61 8.17 12.19
N GLY A 84 16.17 9.42 12.09
CA GLY A 84 16.38 10.26 10.89
C GLY A 84 17.85 10.55 10.53
N ASN A 85 18.76 10.42 11.49
CA ASN A 85 20.21 10.56 11.26
C ASN A 85 20.85 9.28 10.69
N VAL A 86 20.15 8.16 10.70
CA VAL A 86 20.64 6.85 10.26
C VAL A 86 19.96 6.40 8.98
N SER A 87 18.64 6.49 8.95
CA SER A 87 17.81 6.02 7.84
C SER A 87 16.96 7.16 7.27
N LYS A 88 16.83 7.24 5.95
CA LYS A 88 15.93 8.20 5.29
C LYS A 88 14.48 7.75 5.44
N LEU A 89 13.65 8.56 6.07
CA LEU A 89 12.23 8.25 6.18
C LEU A 89 11.53 8.41 4.85
N THR A 90 10.70 7.44 4.49
CA THR A 90 9.95 7.40 3.23
C THR A 90 8.45 7.43 3.50
N ALA A 91 7.71 8.16 2.67
CA ALA A 91 6.25 8.10 2.59
C ALA A 91 5.80 7.68 1.20
N LEU A 92 4.71 6.92 1.13
CA LEU A 92 4.04 6.58 -0.13
C LEU A 92 2.95 7.61 -0.43
N SER A 93 3.02 8.26 -1.60
CA SER A 93 2.10 9.30 -2.05
C SER A 93 1.56 9.04 -3.46
N ARG A 94 0.30 9.41 -3.71
CA ARG A 94 -0.40 9.24 -5.00
C ARG A 94 -0.38 10.52 -5.83
N GLY A 95 0.76 10.92 -6.35
CA GLY A 95 0.88 12.10 -7.20
C GLY A 95 0.11 13.31 -6.65
N ARG A 96 -0.73 13.95 -7.47
CA ARG A 96 -1.58 15.09 -7.07
C ARG A 96 -2.60 14.77 -5.98
N ASN A 97 -2.96 13.51 -5.80
CA ASN A 97 -3.91 13.11 -4.77
C ASN A 97 -3.25 12.99 -3.39
N LEU A 98 -1.94 13.09 -3.30
CA LEU A 98 -1.19 12.95 -2.05
C LEU A 98 -1.60 11.69 -1.27
N PHE A 99 -2.19 11.84 -0.11
CA PHE A 99 -2.78 10.73 0.66
C PHE A 99 -4.30 10.64 0.53
N GLY A 100 -4.93 11.63 -0.12
CA GLY A 100 -6.37 11.69 -0.35
C GLY A 100 -6.84 10.89 -1.57
N TYR A 101 -8.07 11.14 -1.96
CA TYR A 101 -8.77 10.37 -3.01
C TYR A 101 -9.13 11.21 -4.25
N ALA A 102 -8.90 12.52 -4.21
CA ALA A 102 -9.13 13.44 -5.32
C ALA A 102 -7.88 14.29 -5.57
N PRO A 103 -7.68 14.81 -6.79
CA PRO A 103 -6.57 15.69 -7.09
C PRO A 103 -6.64 17.01 -6.33
N TYR A 104 -5.50 17.47 -5.80
CA TYR A 104 -5.37 18.76 -5.13
C TYR A 104 -4.76 19.82 -6.04
N PRO A 105 -5.05 21.12 -5.81
CA PRO A 105 -4.36 22.21 -6.47
C PRO A 105 -2.93 22.35 -5.96
N ASP A 106 -2.11 23.07 -6.70
CA ASP A 106 -0.67 23.15 -6.45
C ASP A 106 -0.30 23.79 -5.11
N ASP A 107 -1.09 24.71 -4.60
CA ASP A 107 -0.88 25.34 -3.28
C ASP A 107 -1.04 24.33 -2.11
N VAL A 108 -2.00 23.42 -2.21
CA VAL A 108 -2.15 22.32 -1.23
C VAL A 108 -0.97 21.35 -1.33
N ILE A 109 -0.54 21.00 -2.56
CA ILE A 109 0.59 20.10 -2.78
C ILE A 109 1.89 20.73 -2.25
N ASP A 110 2.10 22.03 -2.50
CA ASP A 110 3.24 22.79 -2.01
C ASP A 110 3.32 22.77 -0.48
N GLY A 111 2.25 23.19 0.19
CA GLY A 111 2.16 23.19 1.65
C GLY A 111 2.36 21.79 2.25
N PHE A 112 1.79 20.76 1.62
CA PHE A 112 1.95 19.38 2.06
C PHE A 112 3.40 18.89 1.93
N CYS A 113 4.05 19.09 0.80
CA CYS A 113 5.44 18.69 0.57
C CYS A 113 6.39 19.42 1.52
N ARG A 114 6.21 20.73 1.71
CA ARG A 114 7.01 21.53 2.64
C ARG A 114 6.90 20.99 4.06
N ASN A 115 5.69 20.87 4.59
CA ASN A 115 5.48 20.38 5.95
C ASN A 115 5.98 18.94 6.15
N SER A 116 5.85 18.08 5.14
CA SER A 116 6.34 16.70 5.20
C SER A 116 7.86 16.65 5.35
N ILE A 117 8.58 17.42 4.53
CA ILE A 117 10.05 17.47 4.55
C ILE A 117 10.56 18.13 5.83
N GLU A 118 9.95 19.24 6.27
CA GLU A 118 10.27 19.90 7.54
C GLU A 118 10.00 18.99 8.75
N SER A 119 9.03 18.09 8.68
CA SER A 119 8.76 17.10 9.72
C SER A 119 9.71 15.89 9.68
N GLY A 120 10.67 15.87 8.75
CA GLY A 120 11.73 14.86 8.69
C GLY A 120 11.57 13.80 7.61
N LEU A 121 10.64 13.97 6.66
CA LEU A 121 10.56 13.09 5.50
C LEU A 121 11.76 13.30 4.60
N GLY A 122 12.54 12.24 4.35
CA GLY A 122 13.70 12.29 3.46
C GLY A 122 13.38 11.91 2.01
N ILE A 123 12.46 10.97 1.83
CA ILE A 123 12.08 10.45 0.51
C ILE A 123 10.55 10.45 0.40
N MET A 124 10.02 11.00 -0.68
CA MET A 124 8.64 10.78 -1.06
C MET A 124 8.59 9.82 -2.25
N ARG A 125 7.97 8.63 -2.05
CA ARG A 125 7.68 7.69 -3.12
C ARG A 125 6.36 8.11 -3.76
N ILE A 126 6.43 8.52 -5.02
CA ILE A 126 5.34 9.14 -5.75
C ILE A 126 4.91 8.19 -6.86
N PHE A 127 3.66 7.74 -6.84
CA PHE A 127 3.08 6.94 -7.91
C PHE A 127 1.77 7.55 -8.41
N ASP A 128 1.38 7.19 -9.62
CA ASP A 128 0.03 7.41 -10.12
C ASP A 128 -0.62 6.09 -10.51
N ALA A 129 -1.89 5.92 -10.16
CA ALA A 129 -2.62 4.68 -10.39
C ALA A 129 -2.81 4.33 -11.88
N LEU A 130 -2.71 5.32 -12.77
CA LEU A 130 -2.78 5.15 -14.24
C LEU A 130 -1.39 5.16 -14.91
N ASN A 131 -0.30 5.34 -14.14
CA ASN A 131 1.01 5.70 -14.67
C ASN A 131 0.97 6.99 -15.51
N ASP A 132 0.05 7.90 -15.18
CA ASP A 132 -0.02 9.20 -15.83
C ASP A 132 1.03 10.14 -15.22
N VAL A 133 2.05 10.44 -16.02
CA VAL A 133 3.18 11.26 -15.58
C VAL A 133 2.77 12.70 -15.27
N ASP A 134 1.70 13.20 -15.88
CA ASP A 134 1.18 14.54 -15.58
C ASP A 134 0.70 14.67 -14.14
N ASN A 135 0.17 13.60 -13.56
CA ASN A 135 -0.29 13.58 -12.18
C ASN A 135 0.83 13.64 -11.13
N VAL A 136 2.07 13.34 -11.49
CA VAL A 136 3.21 13.37 -10.53
C VAL A 136 4.05 14.64 -10.60
N LYS A 137 3.90 15.46 -11.63
CA LYS A 137 4.73 16.67 -11.90
C LYS A 137 4.81 17.61 -10.70
N SER A 138 3.68 18.03 -10.16
CA SER A 138 3.63 19.00 -9.06
C SER A 138 4.29 18.44 -7.79
N THR A 139 4.02 17.18 -7.46
CA THR A 139 4.61 16.55 -6.28
C THR A 139 6.13 16.43 -6.41
N VAL A 140 6.64 16.00 -7.57
CA VAL A 140 8.09 15.96 -7.83
C VAL A 140 8.70 17.35 -7.67
N LYS A 141 8.10 18.38 -8.30
CA LYS A 141 8.57 19.77 -8.21
C LYS A 141 8.73 20.22 -6.75
N TYR A 142 7.68 20.07 -5.94
CA TYR A 142 7.70 20.61 -4.58
C TYR A 142 8.52 19.75 -3.61
N VAL A 143 8.58 18.45 -3.77
CA VAL A 143 9.50 17.59 -2.99
C VAL A 143 10.95 18.05 -3.21
N LYS A 144 11.35 18.29 -4.45
CA LYS A 144 12.70 18.76 -4.77
C LYS A 144 12.96 20.19 -4.32
N GLN A 145 11.97 21.06 -4.42
CA GLN A 145 12.07 22.46 -3.97
C GLN A 145 12.44 22.55 -2.48
N TYR A 146 11.93 21.64 -1.66
CA TYR A 146 12.19 21.60 -0.21
C TYR A 146 13.34 20.66 0.19
N GLY A 147 14.10 20.14 -0.77
CA GLY A 147 15.30 19.34 -0.53
C GLY A 147 15.03 17.86 -0.25
N GLY A 148 13.82 17.38 -0.49
CA GLY A 148 13.49 15.95 -0.42
C GLY A 148 13.95 15.18 -1.65
N ILE A 149 13.99 13.87 -1.53
CA ILE A 149 14.27 12.92 -2.62
C ILE A 149 12.94 12.51 -3.25
N ALA A 150 12.79 12.74 -4.56
CA ALA A 150 11.65 12.30 -5.33
C ALA A 150 11.91 10.88 -5.90
N ASP A 151 11.30 9.88 -5.30
CA ASP A 151 11.30 8.49 -5.76
C ASP A 151 10.03 8.25 -6.58
N CYS A 152 10.12 8.28 -7.90
CA CYS A 152 8.97 8.06 -8.77
C CYS A 152 8.79 6.57 -9.05
N ALA A 153 7.58 6.06 -8.80
CA ALA A 153 7.25 4.66 -8.95
C ALA A 153 6.44 4.40 -10.23
N VAL A 154 6.96 3.53 -11.08
CA VAL A 154 6.22 2.97 -12.22
C VAL A 154 5.43 1.77 -11.72
N CYS A 155 4.09 1.86 -11.75
CA CYS A 155 3.22 0.78 -11.35
C CYS A 155 3.28 -0.36 -12.35
N TYR A 156 3.75 -1.54 -11.89
CA TYR A 156 3.75 -2.74 -12.70
C TYR A 156 2.34 -3.34 -12.79
N THR A 157 2.00 -3.79 -13.96
CA THR A 157 0.77 -4.55 -14.25
C THR A 157 0.97 -5.40 -15.49
N VAL A 158 0.00 -6.27 -15.75
CA VAL A 158 0.02 -7.17 -16.92
C VAL A 158 -1.21 -6.92 -17.78
N ASP A 159 -1.10 -7.26 -19.07
CA ASP A 159 -2.26 -7.28 -19.95
C ASP A 159 -3.23 -8.36 -19.49
N PRO A 160 -4.55 -8.12 -19.57
CA PRO A 160 -5.53 -9.17 -19.29
C PRO A 160 -5.40 -10.34 -20.24
N LYS A 161 -5.69 -11.55 -19.76
CA LYS A 161 -5.80 -12.73 -20.62
C LYS A 161 -7.10 -12.68 -21.41
N TYR A 162 -7.00 -12.43 -22.70
CA TYR A 162 -8.14 -12.49 -23.62
C TYR A 162 -8.19 -13.87 -24.28
N PRO A 163 -9.40 -14.39 -24.58
CA PRO A 163 -9.52 -15.55 -25.46
C PRO A 163 -8.89 -15.24 -26.81
N GLU A 164 -7.97 -16.07 -27.26
CA GLU A 164 -7.40 -15.95 -28.60
C GLU A 164 -8.53 -16.03 -29.65
N PRO A 165 -8.50 -15.20 -30.71
CA PRO A 165 -9.43 -15.32 -31.80
C PRO A 165 -9.32 -16.75 -32.41
N GLY A 166 -10.44 -17.44 -32.53
CA GLY A 166 -10.46 -18.76 -33.14
C GLY A 166 -9.88 -18.75 -34.58
N PHE A 167 -9.50 -19.91 -35.07
CA PHE A 167 -8.85 -20.07 -36.39
C PHE A 167 -9.59 -19.31 -37.51
N PHE A 168 -10.91 -19.42 -37.58
CA PHE A 168 -11.71 -18.72 -38.59
C PHE A 168 -11.71 -17.18 -38.39
N ALA A 169 -11.66 -16.71 -37.16
CA ALA A 169 -11.58 -15.27 -36.89
C ALA A 169 -10.21 -14.69 -37.28
N LYS A 170 -9.12 -15.46 -37.07
CA LYS A 170 -7.77 -15.11 -37.55
C LYS A 170 -7.71 -15.11 -39.08
N LEU A 171 -8.35 -16.08 -39.73
CA LEU A 171 -8.45 -16.15 -41.20
C LEU A 171 -9.23 -14.97 -41.79
N MET A 172 -10.21 -14.44 -41.05
CA MET A 172 -10.99 -13.25 -41.41
C MET A 172 -10.32 -11.93 -41.01
N GLY A 173 -9.03 -11.96 -40.62
CA GLY A 173 -8.25 -10.78 -40.31
C GLY A 173 -8.49 -10.17 -38.91
N LYS A 174 -9.21 -10.86 -38.01
CA LYS A 174 -9.28 -10.44 -36.62
C LYS A 174 -7.92 -10.68 -35.97
N LYS A 175 -7.24 -9.57 -35.65
CA LYS A 175 -6.01 -9.57 -34.84
C LYS A 175 -6.37 -9.83 -33.39
N GLY A 176 -5.49 -10.54 -32.66
CA GLY A 176 -5.55 -10.58 -31.19
C GLY A 176 -5.40 -9.16 -30.59
N HIS A 177 -5.67 -9.03 -29.30
CA HIS A 177 -5.41 -7.76 -28.61
C HIS A 177 -3.92 -7.46 -28.63
N GLU A 178 -3.57 -6.21 -28.97
CA GLU A 178 -2.19 -5.74 -28.94
C GLU A 178 -1.74 -5.62 -27.48
N GLN A 179 -0.51 -6.09 -27.18
CA GLN A 179 0.06 -6.00 -25.85
C GLN A 179 0.39 -4.54 -25.54
N VAL A 180 -0.10 -4.03 -24.42
CA VAL A 180 0.08 -2.64 -23.95
C VAL A 180 1.25 -2.52 -22.97
N PHE A 181 1.31 -3.41 -21.97
CA PHE A 181 2.30 -3.34 -20.90
C PHE A 181 3.60 -4.06 -21.28
N THR A 182 4.25 -3.52 -22.30
CA THR A 182 5.53 -3.99 -22.86
C THR A 182 6.72 -3.42 -22.12
N ASP A 183 7.92 -3.92 -22.40
CA ASP A 183 9.17 -3.34 -21.91
C ASP A 183 9.32 -1.87 -22.32
N ALA A 184 8.92 -1.53 -23.55
CA ALA A 184 8.93 -0.18 -24.07
C ALA A 184 7.99 0.76 -23.26
N TYR A 185 6.80 0.29 -22.90
CA TYR A 185 5.86 1.03 -22.07
C TYR A 185 6.48 1.42 -20.72
N PHE A 186 7.01 0.43 -19.99
CA PHE A 186 7.58 0.69 -18.66
C PHE A 186 8.82 1.57 -18.73
N LEU A 187 9.69 1.36 -19.72
CA LEU A 187 10.86 2.19 -19.92
C LEU A 187 10.48 3.64 -20.29
N ASP A 188 9.48 3.84 -21.14
CA ASP A 188 9.00 5.16 -21.50
C ASP A 188 8.48 5.93 -20.27
N LYS A 189 7.67 5.29 -19.44
CA LYS A 189 7.20 5.89 -18.17
C LYS A 189 8.34 6.24 -17.23
N ALA A 190 9.30 5.35 -17.05
CA ALA A 190 10.47 5.60 -16.24
C ALA A 190 11.32 6.77 -16.76
N LYS A 191 11.54 6.86 -18.08
CA LYS A 191 12.26 7.98 -18.73
C LYS A 191 11.51 9.31 -18.55
N GLN A 192 10.20 9.33 -18.72
CA GLN A 192 9.39 10.53 -18.51
C GLN A 192 9.49 11.02 -17.06
N MET A 193 9.39 10.10 -16.08
CA MET A 193 9.55 10.45 -14.66
C MET A 193 10.96 10.96 -14.34
N ALA A 194 11.99 10.33 -14.87
CA ALA A 194 13.36 10.79 -14.73
C ALA A 194 13.55 12.20 -15.33
N ALA A 195 12.94 12.48 -16.49
CA ALA A 195 12.97 13.79 -17.12
C ALA A 195 12.27 14.90 -16.31
N LEU A 196 11.32 14.55 -15.45
CA LEU A 196 10.71 15.47 -14.48
C LEU A 196 11.65 15.85 -13.33
N GLY A 197 12.79 15.17 -13.20
CA GLY A 197 13.76 15.38 -12.12
C GLY A 197 13.63 14.39 -10.97
N ALA A 198 13.04 13.21 -11.18
CA ALA A 198 13.08 12.13 -10.19
C ALA A 198 14.53 11.80 -9.82
N ASP A 199 14.77 11.54 -8.54
CA ASP A 199 16.08 11.16 -8.02
C ASP A 199 16.26 9.63 -7.96
N MET A 200 15.17 8.89 -8.11
CA MET A 200 15.10 7.42 -8.10
C MET A 200 13.87 6.96 -8.88
N ILE A 201 13.96 5.78 -9.49
CA ILE A 201 12.80 5.10 -10.10
C ILE A 201 12.57 3.79 -9.37
N THR A 202 11.34 3.58 -8.90
CA THR A 202 10.89 2.31 -8.34
C THR A 202 10.09 1.52 -9.37
N ILE A 203 10.44 0.26 -9.61
CA ILE A 203 9.56 -0.73 -10.24
C ILE A 203 8.61 -1.19 -9.14
N LYS A 204 7.36 -0.73 -9.19
CA LYS A 204 6.38 -0.95 -8.12
C LYS A 204 5.38 -2.04 -8.47
N ASP A 205 5.63 -3.24 -7.97
CA ASP A 205 4.78 -4.41 -8.11
C ASP A 205 3.98 -4.68 -6.83
N MET A 206 3.00 -3.84 -6.54
CA MET A 206 2.19 -3.98 -5.33
C MET A 206 1.24 -5.19 -5.36
N SER A 207 1.05 -5.82 -6.52
CA SER A 207 0.24 -7.03 -6.67
C SER A 207 1.07 -8.32 -6.53
N GLY A 208 2.40 -8.22 -6.52
CA GLY A 208 3.31 -9.35 -6.47
C GLY A 208 3.32 -10.19 -7.75
N LEU A 209 2.93 -9.63 -8.88
CA LEU A 209 2.70 -10.37 -10.13
C LEU A 209 3.94 -10.47 -11.03
N ILE A 210 5.00 -9.74 -10.73
CA ILE A 210 6.19 -9.75 -11.56
C ILE A 210 7.03 -11.01 -11.32
N PRO A 211 7.20 -11.89 -12.33
CA PRO A 211 8.03 -13.08 -12.19
C PRO A 211 9.52 -12.75 -12.29
N PRO A 212 10.42 -13.64 -11.83
CA PRO A 212 11.87 -13.39 -11.77
C PRO A 212 12.51 -12.93 -13.07
N ARG A 213 12.21 -13.58 -14.19
CA ARG A 213 12.76 -13.20 -15.50
C ARG A 213 12.33 -11.80 -15.91
N ARG A 214 11.07 -11.46 -15.65
CA ARG A 214 10.51 -10.17 -16.04
C ARG A 214 11.17 -9.02 -15.28
N VAL A 215 11.34 -9.14 -13.96
CA VAL A 215 12.02 -8.10 -13.18
C VAL A 215 13.48 -7.96 -13.55
N ALA A 216 14.18 -9.07 -13.79
CA ALA A 216 15.57 -9.03 -14.24
C ALA A 216 15.71 -8.27 -15.57
N THR A 217 14.78 -8.50 -16.50
CA THR A 217 14.73 -7.78 -17.80
C THR A 217 14.51 -6.28 -17.57
N LEU A 218 13.52 -5.89 -16.77
CA LEU A 218 13.20 -4.48 -16.52
C LEU A 218 14.34 -3.76 -15.77
N VAL A 219 14.94 -4.39 -14.76
CA VAL A 219 16.09 -3.82 -14.04
C VAL A 219 17.25 -3.54 -15.00
N LYS A 220 17.65 -4.52 -15.80
CA LYS A 220 18.72 -4.34 -16.81
C LYS A 220 18.38 -3.26 -17.81
N LEU A 221 17.13 -3.22 -18.27
CA LEU A 221 16.66 -2.21 -19.23
C LEU A 221 16.69 -0.81 -18.64
N PHE A 222 16.23 -0.62 -17.42
CA PHE A 222 16.25 0.68 -16.73
C PHE A 222 17.68 1.12 -16.46
N LYS A 223 18.51 0.25 -15.89
CA LYS A 223 19.94 0.54 -15.61
C LYS A 223 20.75 0.92 -16.85
N LYS A 224 20.40 0.38 -18.02
CA LYS A 224 21.03 0.74 -19.31
C LYS A 224 20.61 2.10 -19.83
N ASN A 225 19.41 2.57 -19.49
CA ASN A 225 18.78 3.74 -20.13
C ASN A 225 18.55 4.94 -19.21
N ILE A 226 18.72 4.77 -17.90
CA ILE A 226 18.44 5.79 -16.88
C ILE A 226 19.63 5.85 -15.91
N ASP A 227 20.15 7.06 -15.66
CA ASP A 227 21.37 7.28 -14.84
C ASP A 227 21.08 7.47 -13.34
N ILE A 228 19.85 7.28 -12.89
CA ILE A 228 19.44 7.37 -11.48
C ILE A 228 19.19 5.97 -10.88
N PRO A 229 19.30 5.81 -9.56
CA PRO A 229 19.07 4.52 -8.90
C PRO A 229 17.71 3.90 -9.23
N VAL A 230 17.71 2.57 -9.33
CA VAL A 230 16.51 1.76 -9.54
C VAL A 230 16.23 0.98 -8.27
N ASP A 231 14.99 1.08 -7.80
CA ASP A 231 14.45 0.33 -6.66
C ASP A 231 13.44 -0.72 -7.13
N PHE A 232 13.34 -1.83 -6.42
CA PHE A 232 12.35 -2.86 -6.67
C PHE A 232 11.49 -3.14 -5.44
N HIS A 233 10.19 -2.91 -5.61
CA HIS A 233 9.14 -3.17 -4.63
C HIS A 233 8.22 -4.28 -5.13
N THR A 234 8.00 -5.32 -4.32
CA THR A 234 7.05 -6.39 -4.62
C THR A 234 6.42 -6.96 -3.36
N HIS A 235 5.34 -7.71 -3.53
CA HIS A 235 4.64 -8.48 -2.50
C HIS A 235 4.71 -9.98 -2.79
N CYS A 236 4.48 -10.80 -1.75
CA CYS A 236 4.64 -12.25 -1.86
C CYS A 236 3.33 -13.03 -2.08
N THR A 237 2.17 -12.35 -2.16
CA THR A 237 0.85 -13.01 -2.23
C THR A 237 0.74 -14.08 -3.33
N PRO A 238 1.17 -13.84 -4.60
CA PRO A 238 1.13 -14.85 -5.66
C PRO A 238 2.29 -15.86 -5.61
N GLY A 239 3.27 -15.65 -4.71
CA GLY A 239 4.40 -16.54 -4.52
C GLY A 239 5.60 -16.30 -5.43
N TYR A 240 5.78 -15.09 -5.97
CA TYR A 240 6.96 -14.70 -6.75
C TYR A 240 7.95 -13.84 -5.97
N GLY A 241 7.51 -13.17 -4.91
CA GLY A 241 8.21 -12.06 -4.28
C GLY A 241 9.68 -12.34 -3.96
N LEU A 242 9.99 -13.40 -3.21
CA LEU A 242 11.37 -13.75 -2.83
C LEU A 242 12.23 -14.10 -4.06
N ALA A 243 11.70 -14.88 -5.00
CA ALA A 243 12.38 -15.26 -6.23
C ALA A 243 12.67 -14.05 -7.13
N SER A 244 11.71 -13.13 -7.20
CA SER A 244 11.84 -11.90 -8.00
C SER A 244 12.83 -10.92 -7.39
N VAL A 245 12.89 -10.79 -6.06
CA VAL A 245 13.93 -9.99 -5.39
C VAL A 245 15.31 -10.58 -5.64
N LEU A 246 15.49 -11.91 -5.55
CA LEU A 246 16.76 -12.56 -5.90
C LEU A 246 17.18 -12.25 -7.34
N ALA A 247 16.26 -12.37 -8.29
CA ALA A 247 16.54 -12.08 -9.69
C ALA A 247 16.88 -10.59 -9.92
N ALA A 248 16.20 -9.68 -9.24
CA ALA A 248 16.50 -8.24 -9.29
C ALA A 248 17.90 -7.93 -8.74
N ILE A 249 18.29 -8.56 -7.62
CA ILE A 249 19.63 -8.43 -7.03
C ILE A 249 20.69 -8.89 -8.04
N ILE A 250 20.53 -10.06 -8.64
CA ILE A 250 21.46 -10.59 -9.64
C ILE A 250 21.51 -9.69 -10.88
N ALA A 251 20.38 -9.10 -11.28
CA ALA A 251 20.29 -8.19 -12.41
C ALA A 251 20.93 -6.80 -12.17
N GLY A 252 21.25 -6.46 -10.93
CA GLY A 252 21.96 -5.22 -10.63
C GLY A 252 21.11 -4.08 -10.09
N VAL A 253 19.94 -4.35 -9.50
CA VAL A 253 19.13 -3.35 -8.82
C VAL A 253 19.91 -2.63 -7.72
N ASP A 254 19.63 -1.34 -7.49
CA ASP A 254 20.36 -0.53 -6.51
C ASP A 254 19.73 -0.60 -5.11
N VAL A 255 18.41 -0.71 -5.06
CA VAL A 255 17.63 -0.77 -3.81
C VAL A 255 16.61 -1.89 -3.92
N VAL A 256 16.33 -2.59 -2.84
CA VAL A 256 15.19 -3.50 -2.71
C VAL A 256 14.41 -3.20 -1.45
N ASP A 257 13.12 -3.41 -1.53
CA ASP A 257 12.19 -3.27 -0.44
C ASP A 257 12.01 -4.60 0.31
N THR A 258 12.08 -4.56 1.64
CA THR A 258 11.93 -5.75 2.49
C THR A 258 11.10 -5.44 3.73
N ASN A 259 10.63 -6.49 4.40
CA ASN A 259 10.07 -6.41 5.75
C ASN A 259 10.92 -7.23 6.73
N CYS A 260 10.86 -6.88 8.01
CA CYS A 260 11.38 -7.72 9.08
C CYS A 260 10.51 -8.96 9.28
N TRP A 261 11.09 -10.05 9.71
CA TRP A 261 10.60 -11.45 9.74
C TRP A 261 9.11 -11.61 10.01
N TYR A 262 8.62 -11.09 11.13
CA TYR A 262 7.24 -11.32 11.57
C TYR A 262 6.18 -10.48 10.83
N PHE A 263 6.62 -9.57 9.97
CA PHE A 263 5.78 -8.72 9.12
C PHE A 263 6.04 -8.96 7.62
N ALA A 264 6.89 -9.95 7.31
CA ALA A 264 7.32 -10.27 5.95
C ALA A 264 6.50 -11.40 5.33
N GLU A 265 6.69 -11.57 4.03
CA GLU A 265 6.10 -12.61 3.18
C GLU A 265 4.56 -12.59 3.15
N GLY A 266 3.93 -13.53 2.50
CA GLY A 266 2.48 -13.55 2.33
C GLY A 266 1.97 -12.27 1.65
N THR A 267 1.21 -11.46 2.36
CA THR A 267 0.70 -10.17 1.84
C THR A 267 1.72 -9.05 1.88
N GLY A 268 2.85 -9.23 2.54
CA GLY A 268 3.94 -8.26 2.66
C GLY A 268 5.05 -8.45 1.63
N ALA A 269 6.11 -7.66 1.80
CA ALA A 269 7.35 -7.78 1.04
C ALA A 269 8.21 -8.94 1.57
N PRO A 270 9.23 -9.41 0.80
CA PRO A 270 10.15 -10.45 1.24
C PRO A 270 10.89 -10.11 2.53
N ALA A 271 11.22 -11.14 3.31
CA ALA A 271 11.95 -11.02 4.56
C ALA A 271 13.41 -10.60 4.34
N ILE A 272 13.85 -9.54 5.05
CA ILE A 272 15.26 -9.10 5.00
C ILE A 272 16.23 -10.22 5.40
N GLU A 273 15.84 -11.11 6.27
CA GLU A 273 16.66 -12.23 6.74
C GLU A 273 16.96 -13.22 5.60
N LEU A 274 15.97 -13.53 4.77
CA LEU A 274 16.17 -14.39 3.59
C LEU A 274 17.00 -13.68 2.52
N VAL A 275 16.73 -12.40 2.29
CA VAL A 275 17.53 -11.55 1.39
C VAL A 275 18.98 -11.46 1.86
N HIS A 276 19.21 -11.35 3.17
CA HIS A 276 20.57 -11.34 3.75
C HIS A 276 21.32 -12.63 3.46
N VAL A 277 20.68 -13.80 3.60
CA VAL A 277 21.32 -15.10 3.26
C VAL A 277 21.72 -15.13 1.79
N PHE A 278 20.85 -14.72 0.88
CA PHE A 278 21.17 -14.61 -0.55
C PHE A 278 22.34 -13.65 -0.81
N CYS A 279 22.29 -12.46 -0.22
CA CYS A 279 23.34 -11.44 -0.38
C CYS A 279 24.69 -11.95 0.13
N LYS A 280 24.72 -12.62 1.29
CA LYS A 280 25.94 -13.21 1.84
C LYS A 280 26.55 -14.26 0.88
N LYS A 281 25.73 -15.15 0.32
CA LYS A 281 26.16 -16.16 -0.66
C LYS A 281 26.61 -15.54 -2.00
N LEU A 282 26.05 -14.41 -2.39
CA LEU A 282 26.41 -13.66 -3.60
C LEU A 282 27.60 -12.70 -3.42
N GLY A 283 28.10 -12.50 -2.20
CA GLY A 283 29.13 -11.50 -1.90
C GLY A 283 28.64 -10.06 -2.05
N VAL A 284 27.33 -9.82 -1.81
CA VAL A 284 26.71 -8.50 -1.84
C VAL A 284 26.59 -7.97 -0.41
N ASP A 285 27.05 -6.73 -0.19
CA ASP A 285 26.90 -6.06 1.11
C ASP A 285 25.64 -5.21 1.12
N THR A 286 24.83 -5.35 2.15
CA THR A 286 23.61 -4.54 2.37
C THR A 286 23.82 -3.36 3.32
N GLY A 287 24.89 -3.39 4.10
CA GLY A 287 25.16 -2.43 5.17
C GLY A 287 24.18 -2.52 6.35
N VAL A 288 23.19 -3.43 6.32
CA VAL A 288 22.22 -3.59 7.39
C VAL A 288 22.83 -4.32 8.59
N ASN A 289 22.63 -3.78 9.79
CA ASN A 289 23.03 -4.42 11.02
C ASN A 289 21.99 -5.49 11.44
N MET A 290 22.26 -6.74 11.10
CA MET A 290 21.35 -7.86 11.37
C MET A 290 21.24 -8.20 12.87
N GLU A 291 22.18 -7.80 13.72
CA GLU A 291 22.04 -7.93 15.18
C GLU A 291 20.91 -7.02 15.71
N ALA A 292 20.85 -5.79 15.20
CA ALA A 292 19.77 -4.88 15.51
C ALA A 292 18.43 -5.40 14.97
N VAL A 293 18.41 -5.95 13.76
CA VAL A 293 17.20 -6.57 13.15
C VAL A 293 16.71 -7.74 14.01
N ALA A 294 17.60 -8.58 14.55
CA ALA A 294 17.21 -9.67 15.45
C ALA A 294 16.52 -9.15 16.73
N LYS A 295 16.98 -8.02 17.29
CA LYS A 295 16.33 -7.36 18.44
C LYS A 295 14.96 -6.77 18.06
N ILE A 296 14.86 -6.14 16.89
CA ILE A 296 13.57 -5.66 16.34
C ILE A 296 12.60 -6.84 16.22
N ASN A 297 13.02 -7.97 15.69
CA ASN A 297 12.18 -9.15 15.52
C ASN A 297 11.66 -9.73 16.85
N THR A 298 12.44 -9.66 17.92
CA THR A 298 11.96 -10.07 19.25
C THR A 298 10.72 -9.26 19.65
N LEU A 299 10.73 -7.94 19.43
CA LEU A 299 9.61 -7.06 19.71
C LEU A 299 8.46 -7.25 18.70
N LEU A 300 8.78 -7.37 17.41
CA LEU A 300 7.76 -7.56 16.37
C LEU A 300 6.99 -8.86 16.56
N ARG A 301 7.59 -9.90 17.12
CA ARG A 301 6.89 -11.13 17.46
C ARG A 301 5.81 -10.91 18.51
N GLU A 302 6.11 -10.13 19.55
CA GLU A 302 5.14 -9.75 20.58
C GLU A 302 4.04 -8.85 19.99
N ILE A 303 4.45 -7.81 19.25
CA ILE A 303 3.53 -6.87 18.61
C ILE A 303 2.61 -7.59 17.60
N ARG A 304 3.13 -8.58 16.85
CA ARG A 304 2.31 -9.43 15.98
C ARG A 304 1.18 -10.12 16.74
N LYS A 305 1.46 -10.68 17.92
CA LYS A 305 0.43 -11.34 18.76
C LYS A 305 -0.60 -10.33 19.25
N GLU A 306 -0.14 -9.17 19.73
CA GLU A 306 -1.02 -8.07 20.15
C GLU A 306 -1.95 -7.62 18.99
N LEU A 307 -1.39 -7.44 17.78
CA LEU A 307 -2.15 -7.02 16.60
C LEU A 307 -3.10 -8.11 16.10
N ASN A 308 -2.70 -9.38 16.09
CA ASN A 308 -3.58 -10.47 15.74
C ASN A 308 -4.79 -10.52 16.67
N GLN A 309 -4.60 -10.36 17.97
CA GLN A 309 -5.68 -10.34 18.95
C GLN A 309 -6.57 -9.10 18.75
N SER A 310 -6.00 -7.91 18.64
CA SER A 310 -6.77 -6.67 18.56
C SER A 310 -7.50 -6.46 17.23
N VAL A 311 -6.92 -6.92 16.11
CA VAL A 311 -7.48 -6.72 14.76
C VAL A 311 -8.40 -7.86 14.35
N PHE A 312 -8.00 -9.11 14.65
CA PHE A 312 -8.68 -10.31 14.13
C PHE A 312 -9.38 -11.13 15.23
N GLY A 313 -9.13 -10.84 16.51
CA GLY A 313 -9.70 -11.57 17.64
C GLY A 313 -9.18 -13.01 17.76
N THR A 314 -8.09 -13.37 17.08
CA THR A 314 -7.53 -14.71 17.06
C THR A 314 -6.03 -14.69 16.78
N GLU A 315 -5.32 -15.67 17.29
CA GLU A 315 -3.93 -15.90 16.89
C GLU A 315 -3.87 -16.44 15.46
N LYS A 316 -2.84 -16.00 14.72
CA LYS A 316 -2.53 -16.53 13.39
C LYS A 316 -1.19 -17.27 13.45
N PRO A 317 -0.98 -18.30 12.62
CA PRO A 317 0.30 -18.99 12.53
C PRO A 317 1.44 -17.99 12.33
N GLU A 318 2.53 -18.19 13.07
CA GLU A 318 3.76 -17.40 12.92
C GLU A 318 4.82 -18.23 12.20
N PRO A 319 5.75 -17.58 11.45
CA PRO A 319 6.88 -18.28 10.86
C PRO A 319 7.80 -18.81 11.96
N LYS A 320 8.52 -19.89 11.66
CA LYS A 320 9.55 -20.40 12.56
C LYS A 320 10.56 -19.29 12.87
N PRO A 321 10.96 -19.10 14.13
CA PRO A 321 12.02 -18.15 14.45
C PRO A 321 13.29 -18.43 13.65
N PHE A 322 13.93 -17.37 13.16
CA PHE A 322 15.18 -17.48 12.42
C PHE A 322 16.04 -16.23 12.61
N ASN A 323 17.30 -16.48 12.97
CA ASN A 323 18.34 -15.45 13.03
C ASN A 323 19.49 -15.87 12.13
N PRO A 324 19.71 -15.22 10.97
CA PRO A 324 20.74 -15.62 10.01
C PRO A 324 22.18 -15.48 10.53
N LEU A 325 22.39 -14.84 11.69
CA LEU A 325 23.72 -14.69 12.30
C LEU A 325 24.08 -15.84 13.23
N THR A 326 23.10 -16.46 13.88
CA THR A 326 23.33 -17.44 14.96
C THR A 326 22.82 -18.83 14.61
N ASP A 327 21.78 -18.91 13.76
CA ASP A 327 21.16 -20.18 13.45
C ASP A 327 21.87 -20.89 12.30
N THR A 328 22.04 -22.20 12.45
CA THR A 328 22.54 -23.04 11.36
C THR A 328 21.37 -23.65 10.61
N LEU A 329 21.34 -23.42 9.32
CA LEU A 329 20.34 -24.02 8.44
C LEU A 329 20.63 -25.52 8.26
N PRO A 330 19.61 -26.39 8.20
CA PRO A 330 19.79 -27.76 7.72
C PRO A 330 20.43 -27.76 6.32
N ALA A 331 21.30 -28.71 6.05
CA ALA A 331 22.07 -28.76 4.80
C ALA A 331 21.18 -28.77 3.55
N GLU A 332 20.02 -29.43 3.61
CA GLU A 332 19.01 -29.44 2.53
C GLU A 332 18.39 -28.06 2.28
N ILE A 333 18.20 -27.26 3.33
CA ILE A 333 17.64 -25.90 3.21
C ILE A 333 18.71 -24.93 2.72
N ASP A 334 19.93 -25.01 3.25
CA ASP A 334 21.04 -24.21 2.75
C ASP A 334 21.30 -24.47 1.26
N ALA A 335 21.22 -25.73 0.81
CA ALA A 335 21.32 -26.11 -0.60
C ALA A 335 20.21 -25.52 -1.48
N LEU A 336 19.00 -25.23 -0.94
CA LEU A 336 17.95 -24.56 -1.69
C LEU A 336 18.31 -23.11 -2.04
N PHE A 337 19.00 -22.40 -1.14
CA PHE A 337 19.52 -21.05 -1.44
C PHE A 337 20.52 -21.09 -2.60
N ASP A 338 21.46 -22.05 -2.57
CA ASP A 338 22.43 -22.22 -3.66
C ASP A 338 21.74 -22.61 -4.97
N LYS A 339 20.73 -23.48 -4.91
CA LYS A 339 19.92 -23.85 -6.07
C LYS A 339 19.18 -22.67 -6.66
N ALA A 340 18.54 -21.84 -5.82
CA ALA A 340 17.85 -20.64 -6.26
C ALA A 340 18.78 -19.65 -6.97
N ILE A 341 19.97 -19.40 -6.38
CA ILE A 341 21.01 -18.54 -6.97
C ILE A 341 21.45 -19.06 -8.34
N LYS A 342 21.82 -20.34 -8.43
CA LYS A 342 22.24 -20.95 -9.70
C LYS A 342 21.16 -20.90 -10.76
N ALA A 343 19.92 -21.20 -10.39
CA ALA A 343 18.78 -21.14 -11.30
C ALA A 343 18.53 -19.71 -11.81
N ALA A 344 18.55 -18.70 -10.92
CA ALA A 344 18.38 -17.31 -11.30
C ALA A 344 19.51 -16.80 -12.19
N GLN A 345 20.76 -17.20 -11.93
CA GLN A 345 21.91 -16.88 -12.78
C GLN A 345 21.82 -17.54 -14.17
N ALA A 346 21.21 -18.72 -14.27
CA ALA A 346 20.99 -19.46 -15.51
C ALA A 346 19.68 -19.06 -16.24
N ASP A 347 18.94 -18.08 -15.72
CA ASP A 347 17.60 -17.68 -16.23
C ASP A 347 16.57 -18.82 -16.21
N ASP A 348 16.74 -19.79 -15.31
CA ASP A 348 15.75 -20.85 -15.05
C ASP A 348 14.70 -20.36 -14.05
N GLU A 349 13.67 -19.70 -14.56
CA GLU A 349 12.62 -19.08 -13.77
C GLU A 349 11.86 -20.11 -12.91
N ALA A 350 11.51 -21.26 -13.49
CA ALA A 350 10.73 -22.28 -12.80
C ALA A 350 11.51 -22.86 -11.60
N ALA A 351 12.79 -23.17 -11.80
CA ALA A 351 13.64 -23.68 -10.73
C ALA A 351 13.92 -22.62 -9.66
N THR A 352 14.03 -21.34 -10.03
CA THR A 352 14.19 -20.22 -9.08
C THR A 352 12.98 -20.09 -8.17
N ILE A 353 11.77 -20.08 -8.75
CA ILE A 353 10.50 -20.01 -8.02
C ILE A 353 10.33 -21.24 -7.11
N ASP A 354 10.57 -22.45 -7.62
CA ASP A 354 10.44 -23.69 -6.85
C ASP A 354 11.34 -23.70 -5.61
N ALA A 355 12.61 -23.33 -5.79
CA ALA A 355 13.56 -23.29 -4.67
C ALA A 355 13.16 -22.24 -3.61
N CYS A 356 12.78 -21.03 -4.03
CA CYS A 356 12.34 -19.98 -3.11
C CYS A 356 11.06 -20.36 -2.34
N ARG A 357 10.07 -20.95 -3.00
CA ARG A 357 8.84 -21.44 -2.36
C ARG A 357 9.10 -22.53 -1.33
N LYS A 358 10.07 -23.42 -1.58
CA LYS A 358 10.49 -24.44 -0.61
C LYS A 358 11.17 -23.84 0.61
N ILE A 359 11.96 -22.78 0.42
CA ILE A 359 12.56 -22.00 1.52
C ILE A 359 11.44 -21.36 2.37
N GLU A 360 10.51 -20.63 1.75
CA GLU A 360 9.39 -20.00 2.44
C GLU A 360 8.53 -21.02 3.21
N ALA A 361 8.22 -22.16 2.58
CA ALA A 361 7.47 -23.25 3.20
C ALA A 361 8.19 -23.88 4.41
N TYR A 362 9.52 -24.06 4.34
CA TYR A 362 10.30 -24.55 5.48
C TYR A 362 10.14 -23.65 6.71
N PHE A 363 10.14 -22.35 6.53
CA PHE A 363 9.95 -21.39 7.61
C PHE A 363 8.50 -21.22 8.05
N GLY A 364 7.55 -21.82 7.34
CA GLY A 364 6.12 -21.73 7.67
C GLY A 364 5.47 -20.41 7.25
N PHE A 365 6.03 -19.73 6.27
CA PHE A 365 5.38 -18.58 5.64
C PHE A 365 4.14 -19.01 4.84
N PRO A 366 3.17 -18.10 4.62
CA PRO A 366 1.94 -18.43 3.91
C PRO A 366 2.20 -19.00 2.51
N ALA A 367 1.45 -20.04 2.15
CA ALA A 367 1.49 -20.58 0.79
C ALA A 367 0.99 -19.54 -0.23
N PRO A 368 1.46 -19.62 -1.49
CA PRO A 368 0.98 -18.74 -2.55
C PRO A 368 -0.52 -18.81 -2.75
N ASN A 369 -1.14 -17.65 -3.00
CA ASN A 369 -2.55 -17.60 -3.38
C ASN A 369 -2.69 -17.89 -4.88
N GLU A 370 -2.99 -19.15 -5.23
CA GLU A 370 -3.09 -19.58 -6.61
C GLU A 370 -4.24 -18.92 -7.39
N LEU A 371 -5.33 -18.53 -6.74
CA LEU A 371 -6.44 -17.83 -7.40
C LEU A 371 -6.00 -16.45 -7.86
N VAL A 372 -5.33 -15.71 -6.98
CA VAL A 372 -4.76 -14.40 -7.31
C VAL A 372 -3.71 -14.51 -8.41
N GLN A 373 -2.84 -15.52 -8.32
CA GLN A 373 -1.82 -15.76 -9.33
C GLN A 373 -2.42 -16.08 -10.71
N LYS A 374 -3.38 -17.00 -10.79
CA LYS A 374 -4.04 -17.40 -12.03
C LYS A 374 -4.86 -16.27 -12.66
N ALA A 375 -5.55 -15.50 -11.84
CA ALA A 375 -6.37 -14.37 -12.29
C ALA A 375 -5.54 -13.11 -12.61
N GLU A 376 -4.28 -13.05 -12.19
CA GLU A 376 -3.37 -11.91 -12.36
C GLU A 376 -3.97 -10.61 -11.83
N ILE A 377 -4.59 -10.67 -10.65
CA ILE A 377 -5.20 -9.56 -9.94
C ILE A 377 -4.56 -9.37 -8.56
N PRO A 378 -4.62 -8.15 -7.98
CA PRO A 378 -4.16 -7.93 -6.61
C PRO A 378 -4.99 -8.73 -5.59
N GLY A 379 -4.33 -9.27 -4.56
CA GLY A 379 -5.01 -9.96 -3.46
C GLY A 379 -6.06 -9.10 -2.76
N GLY A 380 -5.78 -7.80 -2.57
CA GLY A 380 -6.75 -6.84 -2.02
C GLY A 380 -7.99 -6.63 -2.88
N MET A 381 -7.85 -6.66 -4.22
CA MET A 381 -8.98 -6.62 -5.14
C MET A 381 -9.89 -7.83 -4.95
N TYR A 382 -9.32 -9.03 -4.92
CA TYR A 382 -10.06 -10.27 -4.69
C TYR A 382 -10.81 -10.25 -3.35
N SER A 383 -10.13 -9.88 -2.27
CA SER A 383 -10.73 -9.80 -0.93
C SER A 383 -11.89 -8.81 -0.86
N ASN A 384 -11.77 -7.67 -1.54
CA ASN A 384 -12.84 -6.67 -1.60
C ASN A 384 -14.07 -7.17 -2.38
N MET A 385 -13.86 -7.86 -3.50
CA MET A 385 -14.95 -8.48 -4.27
C MET A 385 -15.70 -9.52 -3.45
N VAL A 386 -14.98 -10.38 -2.75
CA VAL A 386 -15.57 -11.38 -1.85
C VAL A 386 -16.38 -10.72 -0.72
N ALA A 387 -15.82 -9.67 -0.10
CA ALA A 387 -16.51 -8.95 0.97
C ALA A 387 -17.80 -8.27 0.48
N GLN A 388 -17.75 -7.62 -0.68
CA GLN A 388 -18.92 -6.98 -1.32
C GLN A 388 -20.02 -8.02 -1.59
N LEU A 389 -19.66 -9.16 -2.17
CA LEU A 389 -20.61 -10.22 -2.49
C LEU A 389 -21.22 -10.87 -1.24
N LYS A 390 -20.42 -11.04 -0.18
CA LYS A 390 -20.93 -11.49 1.13
C LYS A 390 -21.98 -10.54 1.69
N GLN A 391 -21.74 -9.24 1.67
CA GLN A 391 -22.71 -8.24 2.13
C GLN A 391 -24.02 -8.29 1.33
N LEU A 392 -23.91 -8.59 0.03
CA LEU A 392 -25.05 -8.70 -0.88
C LEU A 392 -25.70 -10.10 -0.86
N LYS A 393 -25.16 -11.07 -0.10
CA LYS A 393 -25.58 -12.48 -0.10
C LYS A 393 -25.64 -13.08 -1.51
N ALA A 394 -24.61 -12.80 -2.31
CA ALA A 394 -24.52 -13.15 -3.72
C ALA A 394 -23.16 -13.75 -4.09
N GLU A 395 -22.58 -14.56 -3.18
CA GLU A 395 -21.25 -15.16 -3.35
C GLU A 395 -21.16 -16.08 -4.57
N ASP A 396 -22.30 -16.62 -5.01
CA ASP A 396 -22.43 -17.49 -6.17
C ASP A 396 -22.01 -16.82 -7.50
N ILE A 397 -22.03 -15.49 -7.56
CA ILE A 397 -21.66 -14.76 -8.78
C ILE A 397 -20.16 -14.40 -8.86
N LEU A 398 -19.37 -14.71 -7.83
CA LEU A 398 -17.93 -14.40 -7.82
C LEU A 398 -17.19 -14.93 -9.06
N PRO A 399 -17.40 -16.20 -9.50
CA PRO A 399 -16.74 -16.69 -10.72
C PRO A 399 -17.06 -15.83 -11.95
N ARG A 400 -18.32 -15.44 -12.13
CA ARG A 400 -18.73 -14.60 -13.26
C ARG A 400 -18.15 -13.19 -13.17
N ALA A 401 -18.12 -12.60 -12.00
CA ALA A 401 -17.49 -11.29 -11.77
C ALA A 401 -15.99 -11.35 -12.13
N MET A 402 -15.29 -12.41 -11.74
CA MET A 402 -13.88 -12.62 -12.10
C MET A 402 -13.68 -12.73 -13.62
N GLU A 403 -14.54 -13.44 -14.33
CA GLU A 403 -14.49 -13.54 -15.80
C GLU A 403 -14.71 -12.20 -16.50
N LEU A 404 -15.46 -11.27 -15.89
CA LEU A 404 -15.75 -9.96 -16.46
C LEU A 404 -14.63 -8.93 -16.24
N ILE A 405 -13.69 -9.17 -15.33
CA ILE A 405 -12.59 -8.23 -15.03
C ILE A 405 -11.85 -7.80 -16.32
N PRO A 406 -11.40 -8.71 -17.21
CA PRO A 406 -10.67 -8.30 -18.41
C PRO A 406 -11.45 -7.33 -19.29
N SER A 407 -12.75 -7.58 -19.51
CA SER A 407 -13.59 -6.75 -20.37
C SER A 407 -13.91 -5.40 -19.73
N VAL A 408 -14.20 -5.37 -18.44
CA VAL A 408 -14.45 -4.12 -17.67
C VAL A 408 -13.18 -3.28 -17.62
N ARG A 409 -12.02 -3.91 -17.41
CA ARG A 409 -10.72 -3.23 -17.40
C ARG A 409 -10.38 -2.63 -18.76
N LEU A 410 -10.62 -3.38 -19.85
CA LEU A 410 -10.40 -2.88 -21.22
C LEU A 410 -11.31 -1.68 -21.52
N ALA A 411 -12.60 -1.79 -21.21
CA ALA A 411 -13.56 -0.72 -21.41
C ALA A 411 -13.20 0.55 -20.65
N ALA A 412 -12.55 0.43 -19.48
CA ALA A 412 -12.06 1.52 -18.66
C ALA A 412 -10.65 2.05 -19.09
N GLY A 413 -10.12 1.65 -20.23
CA GLY A 413 -8.84 2.13 -20.75
C GLY A 413 -7.62 1.42 -20.20
N LEU A 414 -7.76 0.16 -19.78
CA LEU A 414 -6.69 -0.69 -19.22
C LEU A 414 -5.94 -0.06 -18.03
N PRO A 415 -6.63 0.46 -17.00
CA PRO A 415 -5.91 0.98 -15.84
C PRO A 415 -5.04 -0.12 -15.21
N PRO A 416 -3.83 0.21 -14.71
CA PRO A 416 -3.08 -0.69 -13.84
C PRO A 416 -3.94 -1.14 -12.66
N LEU A 417 -3.82 -2.40 -12.26
CA LEU A 417 -4.56 -2.93 -11.11
C LEU A 417 -3.82 -2.62 -9.82
N VAL A 418 -3.87 -1.37 -9.41
CA VAL A 418 -3.30 -0.84 -8.16
C VAL A 418 -4.40 -0.07 -7.42
N THR A 419 -4.19 0.31 -6.15
CA THR A 419 -5.16 1.13 -5.42
C THR A 419 -5.17 2.57 -5.97
N PRO A 420 -6.33 3.17 -6.32
CA PRO A 420 -7.70 2.65 -6.15
C PRO A 420 -8.28 1.91 -7.37
N THR A 421 -7.61 1.92 -8.52
CA THR A 421 -8.14 1.43 -9.80
C THR A 421 -8.54 -0.05 -9.76
N SER A 422 -7.79 -0.89 -9.04
CA SER A 422 -8.14 -2.29 -8.85
C SER A 422 -9.49 -2.47 -8.15
N GLN A 423 -9.75 -1.65 -7.13
CA GLN A 423 -11.03 -1.68 -6.40
C GLN A 423 -12.18 -1.18 -7.28
N ILE A 424 -11.95 -0.12 -8.06
CA ILE A 424 -12.94 0.44 -9.00
C ILE A 424 -13.33 -0.60 -10.05
N VAL A 425 -12.35 -1.24 -10.67
CA VAL A 425 -12.59 -2.28 -11.70
C VAL A 425 -13.27 -3.51 -11.10
N GLY A 426 -12.81 -3.97 -9.92
CA GLY A 426 -13.39 -5.13 -9.24
C GLY A 426 -14.85 -4.91 -8.84
N ALA A 427 -15.15 -3.78 -8.21
CA ALA A 427 -16.51 -3.41 -7.84
C ALA A 427 -17.43 -3.28 -9.07
N GLN A 428 -16.92 -2.72 -10.17
CA GLN A 428 -17.72 -2.62 -11.40
C GLN A 428 -17.92 -3.99 -12.07
N ALA A 429 -16.96 -4.89 -12.02
CA ALA A 429 -17.12 -6.26 -12.51
C ALA A 429 -18.22 -7.00 -11.72
N VAL A 430 -18.26 -6.84 -10.39
CA VAL A 430 -19.35 -7.34 -9.54
C VAL A 430 -20.69 -6.75 -9.96
N ASN A 431 -20.77 -5.42 -10.14
CA ASN A 431 -22.00 -4.76 -10.57
C ASN A 431 -22.50 -5.26 -11.93
N CYS A 432 -21.60 -5.47 -12.90
CA CYS A 432 -21.95 -6.04 -14.19
C CYS A 432 -22.46 -7.47 -14.09
N ALA A 433 -21.86 -8.32 -13.25
CA ALA A 433 -22.33 -9.69 -13.02
C ALA A 433 -23.71 -9.71 -12.34
N LEU A 434 -23.98 -8.78 -11.42
CA LEU A 434 -25.29 -8.59 -10.81
C LEU A 434 -26.34 -8.10 -11.84
N ASP A 435 -25.98 -7.21 -12.74
CA ASP A 435 -26.86 -6.77 -13.83
C ASP A 435 -27.24 -7.94 -14.73
N GLU A 436 -26.27 -8.74 -15.17
CA GLU A 436 -26.52 -9.96 -15.97
C GLU A 436 -27.47 -10.93 -15.25
N LYS A 437 -27.21 -11.24 -13.98
CA LYS A 437 -28.04 -12.13 -13.15
C LYS A 437 -29.48 -11.64 -13.06
N ALA A 438 -29.66 -10.31 -13.05
CA ALA A 438 -30.99 -9.68 -12.99
C ALA A 438 -31.62 -9.44 -14.37
N GLY A 439 -31.01 -9.92 -15.46
CA GLY A 439 -31.50 -9.71 -16.83
C GLY A 439 -31.40 -8.26 -17.31
N ARG A 440 -30.56 -7.46 -16.70
CA ARG A 440 -30.31 -6.06 -17.09
C ARG A 440 -29.07 -5.95 -17.98
N PRO A 441 -29.01 -4.93 -18.84
CA PRO A 441 -27.78 -4.64 -19.59
C PRO A 441 -26.61 -4.36 -18.66
N MET A 442 -25.41 -4.81 -19.04
CA MET A 442 -24.17 -4.46 -18.34
C MET A 442 -24.01 -2.95 -18.22
N TYR A 443 -23.45 -2.51 -17.08
CA TYR A 443 -23.30 -1.09 -16.71
C TYR A 443 -24.62 -0.36 -16.42
N THR A 444 -25.71 -1.06 -16.11
CA THR A 444 -26.91 -0.46 -15.52
C THR A 444 -26.56 0.08 -14.12
N ASN A 445 -25.90 -0.72 -13.30
CA ASN A 445 -25.34 -0.28 -12.03
C ASN A 445 -23.88 0.17 -12.23
N LYS A 446 -23.63 1.43 -11.91
CA LYS A 446 -22.30 2.07 -12.03
C LYS A 446 -21.93 2.71 -10.72
N SER A 447 -20.71 2.47 -10.24
CA SER A 447 -20.18 3.23 -9.10
C SER A 447 -19.76 4.63 -9.55
N SER A 448 -19.84 5.61 -8.65
CA SER A 448 -19.37 6.97 -8.94
C SER A 448 -17.90 7.02 -9.31
N GLN A 449 -17.08 6.15 -8.66
CA GLN A 449 -15.66 6.04 -8.97
C GLN A 449 -15.40 5.49 -10.37
N PHE A 450 -16.19 4.51 -10.83
CA PHE A 450 -16.08 4.00 -12.20
C PHE A 450 -16.49 5.06 -13.24
N VAL A 451 -17.55 5.80 -12.96
CA VAL A 451 -17.98 6.93 -13.80
C VAL A 451 -16.88 7.98 -13.89
N GLY A 452 -16.27 8.36 -12.76
CA GLY A 452 -15.15 9.31 -12.72
C GLY A 452 -13.91 8.81 -13.47
N LEU A 453 -13.58 7.52 -13.34
CA LEU A 453 -12.46 6.90 -14.07
C LEU A 453 -12.70 6.99 -15.60
N VAL A 454 -13.86 6.57 -16.07
CA VAL A 454 -14.21 6.59 -17.49
C VAL A 454 -14.31 8.02 -18.02
N LYS A 455 -14.74 8.96 -17.21
CA LYS A 455 -14.81 10.39 -17.56
C LYS A 455 -13.41 11.01 -17.76
N GLY A 456 -12.40 10.53 -17.04
CA GLY A 456 -11.02 11.05 -17.07
C GLY A 456 -10.61 11.83 -15.82
N GLU A 457 -11.41 11.79 -14.75
CA GLU A 457 -11.13 12.52 -13.51
C GLU A 457 -9.90 12.00 -12.74
N TYR A 458 -9.43 10.78 -13.08
CA TYR A 458 -8.23 10.18 -12.50
C TYR A 458 -6.96 10.45 -13.31
N GLY A 459 -7.08 11.00 -14.53
CA GLY A 459 -5.97 11.23 -15.46
C GLY A 459 -6.11 10.43 -16.76
N HIS A 460 -5.02 10.39 -17.53
CA HIS A 460 -4.95 9.70 -18.81
C HIS A 460 -4.79 8.19 -18.61
N THR A 461 -5.70 7.43 -19.19
CA THR A 461 -5.64 5.97 -19.15
C THR A 461 -4.60 5.43 -20.16
N PRO A 462 -3.98 4.26 -19.89
CA PRO A 462 -3.00 3.64 -20.80
C PRO A 462 -3.50 3.42 -22.23
N VAL A 463 -4.80 3.15 -22.38
CA VAL A 463 -5.49 3.01 -23.66
C VAL A 463 -6.64 4.00 -23.73
N LYS A 464 -6.82 4.64 -24.86
CA LYS A 464 -7.96 5.56 -25.05
C LYS A 464 -9.28 4.81 -24.92
N ILE A 465 -10.18 5.38 -24.10
CA ILE A 465 -11.53 4.84 -23.92
C ILE A 465 -12.36 5.20 -25.15
N ASP A 466 -13.15 4.23 -25.63
CA ASP A 466 -14.09 4.46 -26.73
C ASP A 466 -15.05 5.61 -26.41
N PRO A 467 -15.19 6.64 -27.29
CA PRO A 467 -16.02 7.81 -27.02
C PRO A 467 -17.50 7.49 -26.82
N GLU A 468 -18.04 6.48 -27.50
CA GLU A 468 -19.43 6.06 -27.34
C GLU A 468 -19.64 5.31 -26.03
N PHE A 469 -18.66 4.49 -25.62
CA PHE A 469 -18.68 3.88 -24.30
C PHE A 469 -18.59 4.96 -23.19
N ARG A 470 -17.68 5.93 -23.33
CA ARG A 470 -17.58 7.06 -22.40
C ARG A 470 -18.91 7.81 -22.31
N PHE A 471 -19.53 8.12 -23.44
CA PHE A 471 -20.83 8.78 -23.45
C PHE A 471 -21.91 7.97 -22.74
N LYS A 472 -21.97 6.65 -22.99
CA LYS A 472 -22.90 5.73 -22.30
C LYS A 472 -22.71 5.74 -20.78
N ILE A 473 -21.47 5.84 -20.28
CA ILE A 473 -21.17 5.77 -18.86
C ILE A 473 -21.36 7.10 -18.16
N CYS A 474 -20.86 8.19 -18.71
CA CYS A 474 -20.76 9.50 -18.03
C CYS A 474 -21.36 10.69 -18.81
N GLY A 475 -21.96 10.46 -19.98
CA GLY A 475 -22.66 11.50 -20.74
C GLY A 475 -21.77 12.46 -21.53
N VAL A 476 -20.44 12.21 -21.59
CA VAL A 476 -19.48 12.99 -22.38
C VAL A 476 -18.66 12.08 -23.27
N ARG A 477 -18.28 12.56 -24.48
CA ARG A 477 -17.42 11.79 -25.41
C ARG A 477 -15.94 12.10 -25.22
N GLU A 478 -15.64 13.33 -24.83
CA GLU A 478 -14.27 13.80 -24.60
C GLU A 478 -13.81 13.50 -23.19
N GLU A 479 -12.55 13.24 -23.03
CA GLU A 479 -11.92 13.11 -21.72
C GLU A 479 -12.04 14.44 -20.96
N THR A 480 -12.55 14.36 -19.73
CA THR A 480 -12.81 15.53 -18.89
C THR A 480 -12.02 15.36 -17.58
N PRO A 481 -10.81 15.93 -17.48
CA PRO A 481 -10.01 15.89 -16.28
C PRO A 481 -10.70 16.56 -15.10
N TYR A 482 -10.31 16.17 -13.90
CA TYR A 482 -10.74 16.83 -12.68
C TYR A 482 -10.24 18.29 -12.68
N ASP A 483 -11.17 19.22 -12.50
CA ASP A 483 -10.86 20.66 -12.52
C ASP A 483 -10.45 21.15 -11.13
N THR A 484 -9.14 21.18 -10.86
CA THR A 484 -8.58 21.65 -9.58
C THR A 484 -8.77 23.14 -9.34
N SER A 485 -9.11 23.95 -10.38
CA SER A 485 -9.39 25.38 -10.20
C SER A 485 -10.68 25.65 -9.41
N LYS A 486 -11.56 24.65 -9.36
CA LYS A 486 -12.82 24.68 -8.59
C LYS A 486 -12.69 24.09 -7.19
N TYR A 487 -11.48 23.72 -6.79
CA TYR A 487 -11.23 23.17 -5.48
C TYR A 487 -11.59 24.19 -4.40
N GLN A 488 -12.31 23.73 -3.39
CA GLN A 488 -12.68 24.55 -2.23
C GLN A 488 -12.04 23.94 -0.97
N MET A 489 -11.31 24.79 -0.25
CA MET A 489 -10.74 24.41 1.04
C MET A 489 -11.83 23.96 2.02
N GLN A 490 -11.51 22.98 2.83
CA GLN A 490 -12.43 22.47 3.85
C GLN A 490 -12.80 23.54 4.88
N PRO A 491 -14.03 23.56 5.37
CA PRO A 491 -14.43 24.47 6.42
C PRO A 491 -13.57 24.30 7.69
N ASN A 492 -13.13 25.42 8.26
CA ASN A 492 -12.37 25.47 9.52
C ASN A 492 -13.11 26.30 10.57
N PRO A 493 -14.23 25.78 11.15
CA PRO A 493 -15.04 26.49 12.12
C PRO A 493 -14.36 26.61 13.50
N GLU A 494 -14.85 27.52 14.30
CA GLU A 494 -14.58 27.55 15.73
C GLU A 494 -15.38 26.45 16.45
N LEU A 495 -14.82 25.91 17.53
CA LEU A 495 -15.40 24.84 18.35
C LEU A 495 -15.85 25.41 19.71
N PRO A 496 -17.12 25.77 19.89
CA PRO A 496 -17.62 26.27 21.17
C PRO A 496 -17.38 25.30 22.33
N GLU A 497 -17.49 23.99 22.07
CA GLU A 497 -17.25 22.91 23.02
C GLU A 497 -15.78 22.76 23.45
N ALA A 498 -14.88 23.38 22.73
CA ALA A 498 -13.45 23.43 23.01
C ALA A 498 -12.97 24.85 23.40
N GLY A 499 -13.88 25.71 23.88
CA GLY A 499 -13.53 27.07 24.31
C GLY A 499 -13.39 28.07 23.16
N GLY A 500 -13.98 27.81 21.99
CA GLY A 500 -13.99 28.71 20.85
C GLY A 500 -12.72 28.70 20.01
N VAL A 501 -11.82 27.71 20.20
CA VAL A 501 -10.64 27.55 19.33
C VAL A 501 -11.04 27.04 17.93
N LYS A 502 -10.25 27.38 16.91
CA LYS A 502 -10.47 26.84 15.56
C LYS A 502 -10.23 25.34 15.51
N LEU A 503 -11.01 24.65 14.68
CA LEU A 503 -10.87 23.21 14.43
C LEU A 503 -9.44 22.86 14.00
N ALA A 504 -8.89 23.57 13.02
CA ALA A 504 -7.48 23.49 12.65
C ALA A 504 -6.76 24.77 13.05
N ALA A 505 -5.79 24.67 13.97
CA ALA A 505 -5.06 25.80 14.54
C ALA A 505 -3.76 26.14 13.79
N ASN A 506 -3.26 25.23 12.96
CA ASN A 506 -2.02 25.38 12.20
C ASN A 506 -2.13 24.69 10.85
N GLU A 507 -1.14 24.92 9.98
CA GLU A 507 -1.15 24.41 8.62
C GLU A 507 -1.17 22.88 8.53
N LYS A 508 -0.47 22.16 9.42
CA LYS A 508 -0.47 20.70 9.47
C LYS A 508 -1.87 20.15 9.77
N GLU A 509 -2.60 20.79 10.69
CA GLU A 509 -3.99 20.43 10.98
C GLU A 509 -4.93 20.77 9.82
N VAL A 510 -4.72 21.91 9.13
CA VAL A 510 -5.45 22.25 7.90
C VAL A 510 -5.22 21.19 6.84
N LEU A 511 -3.99 20.77 6.61
CA LEU A 511 -3.67 19.71 5.66
C LEU A 511 -4.34 18.38 6.01
N LEU A 512 -4.50 18.03 7.29
CA LEU A 512 -5.28 16.84 7.67
C LEU A 512 -6.75 16.98 7.28
N LEU A 513 -7.35 18.17 7.46
CA LEU A 513 -8.73 18.42 7.03
C LEU A 513 -8.88 18.31 5.51
N GLU A 514 -7.92 18.82 4.74
CA GLU A 514 -7.95 18.73 3.28
C GLU A 514 -7.85 17.28 2.78
N LEU A 515 -6.94 16.50 3.36
CA LEU A 515 -6.68 15.13 2.96
C LEU A 515 -7.74 14.13 3.45
N PHE A 516 -8.30 14.36 4.64
CA PHE A 516 -9.21 13.43 5.33
C PHE A 516 -10.37 14.15 6.01
N PRO A 517 -11.25 14.86 5.26
CA PRO A 517 -12.19 15.83 5.83
C PRO A 517 -12.98 15.32 7.03
N LEU A 518 -13.63 14.15 6.89
CA LEU A 518 -14.47 13.60 7.95
C LEU A 518 -13.66 13.06 9.12
N VAL A 519 -12.59 12.32 8.83
CA VAL A 519 -11.76 11.67 9.85
C VAL A 519 -10.98 12.70 10.65
N ALA A 520 -10.35 13.66 9.96
CA ALA A 520 -9.59 14.71 10.62
C ALA A 520 -10.50 15.65 11.43
N LYS A 521 -11.72 15.97 10.93
CA LYS A 521 -12.69 16.75 11.70
C LYS A 521 -12.99 16.07 13.05
N ASN A 522 -13.31 14.79 13.04
CA ASN A 522 -13.61 14.06 14.28
C ASN A 522 -12.40 14.01 15.21
N PHE A 523 -11.24 13.63 14.67
CA PHE A 523 -9.99 13.55 15.42
C PHE A 523 -9.59 14.88 16.06
N LEU A 524 -9.57 15.97 15.28
CA LEU A 524 -9.18 17.29 15.76
C LEU A 524 -10.19 17.83 16.79
N THR A 525 -11.49 17.60 16.60
CA THR A 525 -12.51 17.97 17.57
C THR A 525 -12.27 17.25 18.89
N ASP A 526 -12.12 15.93 18.87
CA ASP A 526 -11.88 15.13 20.09
C ASP A 526 -10.59 15.56 20.80
N MET A 527 -9.53 15.82 20.06
CA MET A 527 -8.25 16.28 20.60
C MET A 527 -8.40 17.63 21.31
N LYS A 528 -9.09 18.60 20.70
CA LYS A 528 -9.24 19.94 21.26
C LYS A 528 -10.21 19.98 22.43
N VAL A 529 -11.29 19.21 22.38
CA VAL A 529 -12.23 19.06 23.50
C VAL A 529 -11.52 18.46 24.72
N LYS A 530 -10.71 17.42 24.54
CA LYS A 530 -9.92 16.81 25.62
C LYS A 530 -8.90 17.79 26.20
N ALA A 531 -8.19 18.54 25.35
CA ALA A 531 -7.23 19.54 25.79
C ALA A 531 -7.92 20.67 26.57
N TYR A 532 -9.08 21.14 26.12
CA TYR A 532 -9.87 22.17 26.83
C TYR A 532 -10.38 21.65 28.17
N ALA A 533 -10.90 20.42 28.23
CA ALA A 533 -11.33 19.81 29.49
C ALA A 533 -10.17 19.69 30.51
N ALA A 534 -8.98 19.29 30.03
CA ALA A 534 -7.78 19.20 30.87
C ALA A 534 -7.24 20.56 31.35
N SER A 535 -7.53 21.66 30.63
CA SER A 535 -7.12 23.01 30.99
C SER A 535 -8.02 23.66 32.05
N LYS A 536 -9.22 23.11 32.29
CA LYS A 536 -10.11 23.59 33.34
C LYS A 536 -9.58 23.17 34.71
N PRO A 537 -9.58 24.07 35.71
CA PRO A 537 -9.27 23.69 37.09
C PRO A 537 -10.20 22.53 37.48
N ALA A 538 -9.65 21.49 38.10
CA ALA A 538 -10.47 20.41 38.65
C ALA A 538 -11.49 21.02 39.62
N GLU A 539 -12.77 20.97 39.30
CA GLU A 539 -13.81 21.26 40.28
C GLU A 539 -13.61 20.32 41.45
N PRO A 540 -13.69 20.83 42.69
CA PRO A 540 -13.55 19.99 43.88
C PRO A 540 -14.62 18.90 43.77
N LYS A 541 -14.20 17.64 43.80
CA LYS A 541 -15.10 16.47 43.77
C LYS A 541 -16.06 16.56 44.96
N ALA A 542 -17.22 17.13 44.74
CA ALA A 542 -18.35 17.02 45.65
C ALA A 542 -19.03 15.67 45.36
N GLU A 543 -18.83 14.73 46.29
CA GLU A 543 -19.66 13.56 46.58
C GLU A 543 -20.41 12.87 45.43
N GLU A 544 -19.69 12.16 44.58
CA GLU A 544 -20.28 11.16 43.64
C GLU A 544 -20.49 9.76 44.25
N LYS A 545 -20.51 9.63 45.58
CA LYS A 545 -20.71 8.33 46.24
C LYS A 545 -22.17 7.90 46.43
N LYS A 546 -23.16 8.64 45.91
CA LYS A 546 -24.59 8.28 46.04
C LYS A 546 -25.40 8.13 44.76
N ALA A 547 -24.80 8.32 43.57
CA ALA A 547 -25.54 8.23 42.32
C ALA A 547 -25.39 6.86 41.59
N GLU A 548 -24.30 6.13 41.83
CA GLU A 548 -24.09 4.84 41.16
C GLU A 548 -24.94 3.68 41.72
N GLU A 549 -25.36 3.75 42.99
CA GLU A 549 -26.24 2.70 43.58
C GLU A 549 -27.72 2.85 43.19
N SER A 550 -28.17 3.98 42.67
CA SER A 550 -29.59 4.21 42.35
C SER A 550 -29.98 3.91 40.88
N VAL A 551 -29.02 3.79 39.96
CA VAL A 551 -29.30 3.54 38.54
C VAL A 551 -29.27 2.06 38.21
N ALA A 552 -28.60 1.22 38.99
CA ALA A 552 -28.52 -0.22 38.75
C ALA A 552 -29.79 -0.99 39.17
N ALA A 553 -30.73 -0.35 39.87
CA ALA A 553 -31.92 -1.04 40.44
C ALA A 553 -33.22 -0.89 39.63
N ALA A 554 -33.21 -0.24 38.45
CA ALA A 554 -34.47 0.11 37.75
C ALA A 554 -34.58 -0.35 36.29
N ILE A 555 -33.75 -1.29 35.80
CA ILE A 555 -33.95 -1.85 34.45
C ILE A 555 -34.50 -3.26 34.53
N THR A 556 -35.83 -3.34 34.69
CA THR A 556 -36.59 -4.57 34.45
C THR A 556 -37.24 -4.45 33.07
N GLY A 557 -36.55 -4.89 32.02
CA GLY A 557 -37.08 -4.90 30.67
C GLY A 557 -36.12 -5.57 29.68
N ASN A 558 -36.61 -5.94 28.52
CA ASN A 558 -35.82 -6.53 27.45
C ASN A 558 -34.84 -5.50 26.92
N THR A 559 -33.56 -5.76 27.00
CA THR A 559 -32.52 -4.96 26.44
C THR A 559 -32.13 -5.47 25.03
N VAL A 560 -32.02 -4.57 24.06
CA VAL A 560 -31.48 -4.88 22.75
C VAL A 560 -30.03 -4.41 22.71
N THR A 561 -29.10 -5.35 22.57
CA THR A 561 -27.68 -5.07 22.43
C THR A 561 -27.28 -5.04 20.97
N ALA A 562 -26.50 -4.02 20.57
CA ALA A 562 -25.90 -3.99 19.24
C ALA A 562 -24.84 -5.11 19.13
N PRO A 563 -24.81 -5.89 18.05
CA PRO A 563 -23.86 -6.99 17.89
C PRO A 563 -22.41 -6.55 17.65
N LEU A 564 -22.19 -5.24 17.43
CA LEU A 564 -20.86 -4.64 17.26
C LEU A 564 -20.80 -3.30 18.00
N PRO A 565 -19.62 -2.90 18.52
CA PRO A 565 -19.43 -1.57 19.08
C PRO A 565 -19.71 -0.51 18.01
N GLY A 566 -20.61 0.41 18.27
CA GLY A 566 -20.99 1.46 17.35
C GLY A 566 -21.53 2.68 18.09
N ARG A 567 -21.53 3.84 17.40
CA ARG A 567 -22.12 5.07 17.93
C ARG A 567 -23.60 5.12 17.50
N ILE A 568 -24.50 5.34 18.48
CA ILE A 568 -25.90 5.61 18.18
C ILE A 568 -25.98 6.99 17.49
N ILE A 569 -26.47 6.98 16.25
CA ILE A 569 -26.59 8.20 15.42
C ILE A 569 -27.94 8.86 15.67
N GLU A 570 -28.99 8.06 15.82
CA GLU A 570 -30.37 8.54 15.98
C GLU A 570 -31.24 7.49 16.67
N PHE A 571 -32.14 7.93 17.53
CA PHE A 571 -33.26 7.13 18.04
C PHE A 571 -34.50 7.45 17.21
N LYS A 572 -35.03 6.49 16.47
CA LYS A 572 -36.28 6.61 15.71
C LYS A 572 -37.54 6.31 16.50
N VAL A 573 -37.38 6.04 17.80
CA VAL A 573 -38.46 5.74 18.74
C VAL A 573 -38.35 6.63 19.98
N LYS A 574 -39.47 6.90 20.61
CA LYS A 574 -39.56 7.69 21.85
C LYS A 574 -39.97 6.77 23.01
N VAL A 575 -39.75 7.25 24.22
CA VAL A 575 -40.20 6.55 25.42
C VAL A 575 -41.75 6.38 25.36
N GLY A 576 -42.22 5.12 25.40
CA GLY A 576 -43.61 4.77 25.27
C GLY A 576 -44.01 4.14 23.94
N ASP A 577 -43.11 4.15 22.93
CA ASP A 577 -43.39 3.49 21.66
C ASP A 577 -43.28 1.96 21.78
N THR A 578 -44.18 1.26 21.12
CA THR A 578 -44.12 -0.21 21.00
C THR A 578 -43.33 -0.59 19.76
N VAL A 579 -42.20 -1.27 19.93
CA VAL A 579 -41.35 -1.79 18.83
C VAL A 579 -41.54 -3.29 18.69
N LYS A 580 -41.73 -3.76 17.46
CA LYS A 580 -41.71 -5.19 17.13
C LYS A 580 -40.30 -5.61 16.80
N ALA A 581 -39.90 -6.78 17.33
CA ALA A 581 -38.58 -7.39 17.08
C ALA A 581 -38.41 -7.82 15.63
#